data_faa544d7dce167148c57c62530f088e2
#
_entry.id   faa544d7dce167148c57c62530f088e2
#
_cell.length_a   1.000
_cell.length_b   1.000
_cell.length_c   1.000
_cell.angle_alpha   90.00
_cell.angle_beta   90.00
_cell.angle_gamma   90.00
#
_symmetry.space_group_name_H-M   'P 1'
#
loop_
_entity.id
_entity.type
_entity.pdbx_description
1 polymer ?
#
loop_
_entity_poly.entity_id
_entity_poly.type
_entity_poly.pdbx_seq_one_letter_code
_entity_poly.pdbx_strand_id
1 'polypeptide(L)'
;LHTAYRRQRQMCIRDRLLRQRNIYRQLNQEAHAAIDACGGSAQGQSAMAKLNTKVSIGMKTITDKSTRNLAEMLTQGSGMGVVDCIKSQKDYPDAAPGSKRLMQKLQDFEEDNRLKLEQYL
;
A
#
# COMPACT_ATOMS: atom_id res chain seq x y z
N LEU A 1 6.37 5.43 31.73
CA LEU A 1 7.08 4.48 30.84
C LEU A 1 6.15 3.88 29.79
N HIS A 2 4.99 3.33 30.20
CA HIS A 2 4.03 2.76 29.26
C HIS A 2 3.48 3.79 28.27
N THR A 3 3.19 5.00 28.75
CA THR A 3 2.66 6.08 27.94
C THR A 3 3.68 6.54 26.89
N ALA A 4 4.95 6.68 27.26
CA ALA A 4 6.01 7.08 26.35
C ALA A 4 6.25 6.01 25.28
N TYR A 5 6.29 4.74 25.68
CA TYR A 5 6.44 3.61 24.75
C TYR A 5 5.27 3.52 23.76
N ARG A 6 4.04 3.65 24.26
CA ARG A 6 2.83 3.63 23.43
C ARG A 6 2.83 4.78 22.43
N ARG A 7 3.22 5.97 22.87
CA ARG A 7 3.31 7.16 22.01
C ARG A 7 4.36 6.94 20.93
N GLN A 8 5.51 6.38 21.28
CA GLN A 8 6.56 6.08 20.32
C GLN A 8 6.09 5.09 19.26
N ARG A 9 5.39 4.03 19.64
CA ARG A 9 4.82 3.06 18.70
C ARG A 9 3.81 3.71 17.76
N GLN A 10 2.95 4.56 18.27
CA GLN A 10 1.98 5.31 17.45
C GLN A 10 2.67 6.21 16.44
N MET A 11 3.73 6.90 16.84
CA MET A 11 4.53 7.73 15.94
C MET A 11 5.19 6.89 14.86
N CYS A 12 5.77 5.75 15.21
CA CYS A 12 6.43 4.84 14.26
C CYS A 12 5.44 4.28 13.24
N ILE A 13 4.23 3.87 13.67
CA ILE A 13 3.23 3.36 12.73
C ILE A 13 2.69 4.48 11.85
N ARG A 14 2.55 5.69 12.38
CA ARG A 14 2.16 6.87 11.59
C ARG A 14 3.19 7.15 10.50
N ASP A 15 4.48 7.14 10.83
CA ASP A 15 5.55 7.33 9.86
C ASP A 15 5.53 6.23 8.80
N ARG A 16 5.24 5.00 9.19
CA ARG A 16 5.09 3.88 8.27
C ARG A 16 3.93 4.10 7.31
N LEU A 17 2.80 4.58 7.80
CA LEU A 17 1.62 4.91 6.98
C LEU A 17 1.94 6.01 5.96
N LEU A 18 2.63 7.06 6.38
CA LEU A 18 3.03 8.15 5.48
C LEU A 18 3.95 7.65 4.38
N ARG A 19 4.92 6.81 4.73
CA ARG A 19 5.84 6.22 3.76
C ARG A 19 5.11 5.32 2.78
N GLN A 20 4.21 4.48 3.26
CA GLN A 20 3.36 3.62 2.44
C GLN A 20 2.52 4.43 1.45
N ARG A 21 1.89 5.50 1.93
CA ARG A 21 1.11 6.40 1.10
C ARG A 21 1.96 7.01 -0.02
N ASN A 22 3.16 7.47 0.30
CA ASN A 22 4.04 8.09 -0.68
C ASN A 22 4.49 7.10 -1.77
N ILE A 23 4.78 5.86 -1.39
CA ILE A 23 5.17 4.81 -2.33
C ILE A 23 3.99 4.43 -3.23
N TYR A 24 2.79 4.27 -2.70
CA TYR A 24 1.60 4.02 -3.51
C TYR A 24 1.31 5.15 -4.48
N ARG A 25 1.47 6.40 -4.04
CA ARG A 25 1.29 7.58 -4.90
C ARG A 25 2.29 7.57 -6.05
N GLN A 26 3.54 7.24 -5.78
CA GLN A 26 4.58 7.14 -6.80
C GLN A 26 4.29 6.03 -7.81
N LEU A 27 3.90 4.84 -7.33
CA LEU A 27 3.53 3.71 -8.19
C LEU A 27 2.31 4.05 -9.05
N ASN A 28 1.35 4.78 -8.50
CA ASN A 28 0.18 5.23 -9.24
C ASN A 28 0.57 6.20 -10.36
N GLN A 29 1.48 7.14 -10.10
CA GLN A 29 1.99 8.06 -11.12
C GLN A 29 2.70 7.31 -12.24
N GLU A 30 3.52 6.31 -11.90
CA GLU A 30 4.20 5.47 -12.89
C GLU A 30 3.20 4.69 -13.74
N ALA A 31 2.14 4.15 -13.13
CA ALA A 31 1.09 3.43 -13.84
C ALA A 31 0.32 4.33 -14.80
N HIS A 32 -0.05 5.54 -14.37
CA HIS A 32 -0.72 6.51 -15.22
C HIS A 32 0.15 6.92 -16.41
N ALA A 33 1.43 7.17 -16.17
CA ALA A 33 2.37 7.52 -17.23
C ALA A 33 2.50 6.38 -18.26
N ALA A 34 2.52 5.14 -17.80
CA ALA A 34 2.59 3.97 -18.69
C ALA A 34 1.32 3.83 -19.54
N ILE A 35 0.14 4.07 -18.95
CA ILE A 35 -1.13 4.04 -19.66
C ILE A 35 -1.19 5.15 -20.70
N ASP A 36 -0.78 6.36 -20.35
CA ASP A 36 -0.76 7.52 -21.25
C ASP A 36 0.19 7.27 -22.43
N ALA A 37 1.35 6.68 -22.17
CA ALA A 37 2.33 6.34 -23.21
C ALA A 37 1.78 5.31 -24.21
N CYS A 38 0.84 4.46 -23.79
CA CYS A 38 0.17 3.48 -24.65
C CYS A 38 -1.08 4.05 -25.36
N GLY A 39 -1.39 5.34 -25.16
CA GLY A 39 -2.58 5.97 -25.74
C GLY A 39 -3.89 5.61 -25.05
N GLY A 40 -3.83 4.92 -23.93
CA GLY A 40 -4.99 4.60 -23.11
C GLY A 40 -5.39 5.74 -22.18
N SER A 41 -6.58 5.66 -21.62
CA SER A 41 -6.99 6.53 -20.52
C SER A 41 -7.16 5.71 -19.26
N ALA A 42 -6.64 6.22 -18.15
CA ALA A 42 -6.83 5.59 -16.86
C ALA A 42 -8.28 5.72 -16.42
N GLN A 43 -9.04 4.66 -16.62
CA GLN A 43 -10.38 4.55 -16.07
C GLN A 43 -10.25 3.87 -14.72
N GLY A 44 -10.38 4.56 -13.68
CA GLY A 44 -10.38 3.93 -12.37
C GLY A 44 -9.48 4.62 -11.40
N GLN A 45 -9.85 5.82 -11.09
CA GLN A 45 -9.43 6.45 -9.86
C GLN A 45 -9.88 5.64 -8.64
N SER A 46 -10.78 4.65 -8.84
CA SER A 46 -11.45 3.99 -7.73
C SER A 46 -10.51 3.23 -6.81
N ALA A 47 -9.53 2.50 -7.35
CA ALA A 47 -8.61 1.72 -6.50
C ALA A 47 -7.66 2.60 -5.70
N MET A 48 -7.06 3.61 -6.34
CA MET A 48 -6.13 4.52 -5.67
C MET A 48 -6.85 5.53 -4.79
N ALA A 49 -8.03 6.01 -5.22
CA ALA A 49 -8.86 6.86 -4.37
C ALA A 49 -9.30 6.10 -3.11
N LYS A 50 -9.69 4.84 -3.24
CA LYS A 50 -10.02 3.98 -2.10
C LYS A 50 -8.82 3.77 -1.19
N LEU A 51 -7.63 3.55 -1.76
CA LEU A 51 -6.41 3.37 -1.00
C LEU A 51 -6.03 4.64 -0.25
N ASN A 52 -6.07 5.79 -0.93
CA ASN A 52 -5.82 7.09 -0.29
C ASN A 52 -6.82 7.37 0.83
N THR A 53 -8.08 7.03 0.64
CA THR A 53 -9.11 7.16 1.66
C THR A 53 -8.81 6.27 2.86
N LYS A 54 -8.44 5.01 2.63
CA LYS A 54 -8.07 4.08 3.70
C LYS A 54 -6.87 4.56 4.50
N VAL A 55 -5.84 5.05 3.84
CA VAL A 55 -4.65 5.60 4.50
C VAL A 55 -5.02 6.85 5.30
N SER A 56 -5.83 7.73 4.75
CA SER A 56 -6.29 8.95 5.43
C SER A 56 -7.14 8.63 6.65
N ILE A 57 -8.04 7.66 6.55
CA ILE A 57 -8.84 7.17 7.69
C ILE A 57 -7.92 6.57 8.74
N GLY A 58 -6.97 5.73 8.35
CA GLY A 58 -5.98 5.15 9.25
C GLY A 58 -5.22 6.22 10.03
N MET A 59 -4.80 7.30 9.35
CA MET A 59 -4.11 8.41 10.00
C MET A 59 -5.01 9.17 10.99
N LYS A 60 -6.29 9.35 10.67
CA LYS A 60 -7.25 10.02 11.56
C LYS A 60 -7.60 9.18 12.78
N THR A 61 -7.63 7.86 12.63
CA THR A 61 -8.03 6.94 13.69
C THR A 61 -6.87 6.42 14.52
N ILE A 62 -5.64 6.85 14.23
CA ILE A 62 -4.44 6.37 14.93
C ILE A 62 -4.46 6.68 16.42
N THR A 63 -5.19 7.73 16.83
CA THR A 63 -5.36 8.09 18.24
C THR A 63 -6.47 7.29 18.91
N ASP A 64 -7.44 6.80 18.14
CA ASP A 64 -8.64 6.14 18.65
C ASP A 64 -8.50 4.61 18.64
N LYS A 65 -7.62 4.07 17.78
CA LYS A 65 -7.37 2.64 17.69
C LYS A 65 -5.98 2.31 18.18
N SER A 66 -5.83 1.14 18.77
CA SER A 66 -4.53 0.66 19.20
C SER A 66 -3.63 0.48 17.97
N THR A 67 -2.33 0.67 18.17
CA THR A 67 -1.32 0.43 17.14
C THR A 67 -1.42 -0.99 16.57
N ARG A 68 -1.71 -1.97 17.43
CA ARG A 68 -1.88 -3.36 17.04
C ARG A 68 -3.05 -3.55 16.06
N ASN A 69 -4.19 -2.94 16.36
CA ASN A 69 -5.37 -3.05 15.48
C ASN A 69 -5.12 -2.42 14.12
N LEU A 70 -4.43 -1.28 14.08
CA LEU A 70 -4.04 -0.65 12.82
C LEU A 70 -3.07 -1.54 12.04
N ALA A 71 -2.09 -2.11 12.72
CA ALA A 71 -1.13 -3.02 12.09
C ALA A 71 -1.82 -4.25 11.50
N GLU A 72 -2.80 -4.83 12.20
CA GLU A 72 -3.60 -5.95 11.69
C GLU A 72 -4.32 -5.58 10.40
N MET A 73 -5.01 -4.43 10.39
CA MET A 73 -5.74 -3.96 9.21
C MET A 73 -4.80 -3.75 8.01
N LEU A 74 -3.67 -3.11 8.24
CA LEU A 74 -2.70 -2.80 7.20
C LEU A 74 -2.01 -4.07 6.68
N THR A 75 -1.70 -5.00 7.57
CA THR A 75 -1.11 -6.30 7.21
C THR A 75 -2.06 -7.11 6.33
N GLN A 76 -3.34 -7.14 6.68
CA GLN A 76 -4.36 -7.80 5.86
C GLN A 76 -4.48 -7.13 4.48
N GLY A 77 -4.49 -5.80 4.43
CA GLY A 77 -4.54 -5.05 3.18
C GLY A 77 -3.36 -5.34 2.28
N SER A 78 -2.15 -5.35 2.83
CA SER A 78 -0.94 -5.67 2.07
C SER A 78 -0.93 -7.12 1.59
N GLY A 79 -1.41 -8.06 2.40
CA GLY A 79 -1.56 -9.46 2.02
C GLY A 79 -2.52 -9.64 0.83
N MET A 80 -3.64 -8.94 0.85
CA MET A 80 -4.58 -8.93 -0.27
C MET A 80 -3.95 -8.31 -1.52
N GLY A 81 -3.15 -7.26 -1.35
CA GLY A 81 -2.42 -6.64 -2.45
C GLY A 81 -1.44 -7.59 -3.11
N VAL A 82 -0.71 -8.39 -2.33
CA VAL A 82 0.18 -9.43 -2.86
C VAL A 82 -0.60 -10.44 -3.70
N VAL A 83 -1.72 -10.93 -3.18
CA VAL A 83 -2.56 -11.90 -3.90
C VAL A 83 -3.05 -11.31 -5.23
N ASP A 84 -3.52 -10.07 -5.21
CA ASP A 84 -4.01 -9.39 -6.41
C ASP A 84 -2.90 -9.21 -7.45
N CYS A 85 -1.68 -8.88 -7.03
CA CYS A 85 -0.53 -8.77 -7.92
C CYS A 85 -0.20 -10.12 -8.57
N ILE A 86 -0.22 -11.20 -7.80
CA ILE A 86 0.06 -12.55 -8.30
C ILE A 86 -1.01 -12.97 -9.32
N LYS A 87 -2.29 -12.74 -9.00
CA LYS A 87 -3.39 -13.05 -9.92
C LYS A 87 -3.28 -12.26 -11.22
N SER A 88 -2.99 -10.97 -11.13
CA SER A 88 -2.85 -10.12 -12.31
C SER A 88 -1.71 -10.58 -13.22
N GLN A 89 -0.59 -10.98 -12.63
CA GLN A 89 0.54 -11.51 -13.41
C GLN A 89 0.19 -12.82 -14.13
N LYS A 90 -0.62 -13.66 -13.50
CA LYS A 90 -1.08 -14.92 -14.10
C LYS A 90 -2.13 -14.69 -15.18
N ASP A 91 -3.01 -13.71 -14.97
CA ASP A 91 -4.08 -13.39 -15.91
C ASP A 91 -3.56 -12.69 -17.18
N TYR A 92 -2.45 -11.95 -17.06
CA TYR A 92 -1.88 -11.17 -18.16
C TYR A 92 -0.41 -11.54 -18.42
N PRO A 93 -0.12 -12.81 -18.78
CA PRO A 93 1.27 -13.26 -18.97
C PRO A 93 1.97 -12.56 -20.14
N ASP A 94 1.20 -12.03 -21.11
CA ASP A 94 1.71 -11.36 -22.29
C ASP A 94 1.74 -9.83 -22.15
N ALA A 95 1.56 -9.32 -20.95
CA ALA A 95 1.63 -7.89 -20.70
C ALA A 95 3.01 -7.33 -21.07
N ALA A 96 3.06 -6.04 -21.44
CA ALA A 96 4.30 -5.38 -21.81
C ALA A 96 5.33 -5.48 -20.67
N PRO A 97 6.64 -5.58 -20.99
CA PRO A 97 7.68 -5.70 -19.96
C PRO A 97 7.65 -4.61 -18.91
N GLY A 98 7.32 -3.38 -19.30
CA GLY A 98 7.19 -2.27 -18.36
C GLY A 98 6.05 -2.47 -17.37
N SER A 99 4.92 -3.00 -17.84
CA SER A 99 3.77 -3.31 -16.99
C SER A 99 4.10 -4.44 -16.01
N LYS A 100 4.80 -5.47 -16.48
CA LYS A 100 5.24 -6.57 -15.62
C LYS A 100 6.18 -6.09 -14.52
N ARG A 101 7.14 -5.22 -14.86
CA ARG A 101 8.07 -4.65 -13.88
C ARG A 101 7.34 -3.83 -12.84
N LEU A 102 6.37 -3.03 -13.25
CA LEU A 102 5.57 -2.20 -12.33
C LEU A 102 4.77 -3.07 -11.37
N MET A 103 4.15 -4.13 -11.87
CA MET A 103 3.38 -5.07 -11.06
C MET A 103 4.27 -5.81 -10.06
N GLN A 104 5.47 -6.23 -10.48
CA GLN A 104 6.43 -6.88 -9.60
C GLN A 104 6.93 -5.90 -8.51
N LYS A 105 7.16 -4.67 -8.88
CA LYS A 105 7.55 -3.61 -7.93
C LYS A 105 6.48 -3.38 -6.87
N LEU A 106 5.22 -3.37 -7.26
CA LEU A 106 4.10 -3.25 -6.33
C LEU A 106 4.02 -4.47 -5.42
N GLN A 107 4.15 -5.67 -5.96
CA GLN A 107 4.13 -6.91 -5.18
C GLN A 107 5.25 -6.93 -4.14
N ASP A 108 6.47 -6.60 -4.54
CA ASP A 108 7.63 -6.56 -3.64
C ASP A 108 7.42 -5.55 -2.52
N PHE A 109 6.85 -4.39 -2.84
CA PHE A 109 6.53 -3.38 -1.86
C PHE A 109 5.48 -3.88 -0.86
N GLU A 110 4.42 -4.53 -1.34
CA GLU A 110 3.36 -5.06 -0.47
C GLU A 110 3.90 -6.14 0.49
N GLU A 111 4.74 -7.04 -0.02
CA GLU A 111 5.38 -8.07 0.80
C GLU A 111 6.29 -7.47 1.86
N ASP A 112 7.13 -6.52 1.48
CA ASP A 112 8.02 -5.82 2.39
C ASP A 112 7.24 -5.05 3.46
N ASN A 113 6.19 -4.36 3.04
CA ASN A 113 5.35 -3.59 3.94
C ASN A 113 4.65 -4.49 4.97
N ARG A 114 4.15 -5.65 4.54
CA ARG A 114 3.54 -6.63 5.43
C ARG A 114 4.54 -7.09 6.49
N LEU A 115 5.75 -7.42 6.10
CA LEU A 115 6.80 -7.86 7.03
C LEU A 115 7.16 -6.78 8.04
N LYS A 116 7.28 -5.54 7.58
CA LYS A 116 7.59 -4.41 8.47
C LYS A 116 6.46 -4.09 9.45
N LEU A 117 5.22 -4.34 9.05
CA LEU A 117 4.07 -4.14 9.93
C LEU A 117 3.96 -5.19 11.03
N GLU A 118 4.56 -6.37 10.85
CA GLU A 118 4.54 -7.44 11.85
C GLU A 118 5.09 -7.00 13.20
N GLN A 119 6.06 -6.10 13.22
CA GLN A 119 6.64 -5.59 14.47
C GLN A 119 5.64 -4.88 15.37
N TYR A 120 4.50 -4.47 14.83
CA TYR A 120 3.44 -3.77 15.57
C TYR A 120 2.29 -4.69 16.00
N LEU A 121 2.34 -5.94 15.65
CA LEU A 121 1.32 -6.94 16.02
C LEU A 121 1.46 -7.44 17.51
#